data_d369451b33dc3e0c6352da7079a9093a
#
_entry.id   d369451b33dc3e0c6352da7079a9093a
#
_cell.length_a   1.000
_cell.length_b   1.000
_cell.length_c   1.000
_cell.angle_alpha   90.00
_cell.angle_beta   90.00
_cell.angle_gamma   90.00
#
_symmetry.space_group_name_H-M   'P 1'
#
loop_
_entity.id
_entity.type
_entity.pdbx_description
1 polymer ?
#
loop_
_entity_poly.entity_id
_entity_poly.type
_entity_poly.pdbx_seq_one_letter_code
_entity_poly.pdbx_strand_id
1 'polypeptide(L)'
;SFLVPWAVILSVPFGLMGSFLFAKLFGLENNIYLQTGVIMLIGLLAKTAILITEFAIERRRKGMGIVESAYSAAQARLRPILMTVLTMIFGMLPLMFASGAGANGNSSLGTGVVGGMAVGTLALLFVVPVFYIIFEYMQEKIRPPMEVETDMQVALEKQKSQTERDGLNNENK
;
A
#
# COMPACT_ATOMS: atom_id res chain seq x y z
N SER A 1 -8.20 9.83 -7.93
CA SER A 1 -9.31 9.24 -7.19
C SER A 1 -9.24 9.65 -5.73
N PHE A 2 -10.33 10.21 -5.22
CA PHE A 2 -10.40 10.77 -3.85
C PHE A 2 -10.58 9.70 -2.77
N LEU A 3 -11.07 8.52 -3.14
CA LEU A 3 -11.41 7.46 -2.19
C LEU A 3 -10.24 6.54 -1.85
N VAL A 4 -9.24 6.48 -2.70
CA VAL A 4 -8.07 5.63 -2.50
C VAL A 4 -7.23 6.02 -1.27
N PRO A 5 -6.95 7.31 -0.97
CA PRO A 5 -6.28 7.70 0.27
C PRO A 5 -6.98 7.22 1.54
N TRP A 6 -8.31 7.08 1.54
CA TRP A 6 -9.07 6.57 2.67
C TRP A 6 -8.76 5.11 2.97
N ALA A 7 -8.54 4.28 1.95
CA ALA A 7 -8.11 2.90 2.14
C ALA A 7 -6.79 2.81 2.89
N VAL A 8 -5.84 3.67 2.56
CA VAL A 8 -4.54 3.76 3.23
C VAL A 8 -4.70 4.20 4.68
N ILE A 9 -5.47 5.25 4.95
CA ILE A 9 -5.72 5.77 6.31
C ILE A 9 -6.39 4.71 7.18
N LEU A 10 -7.39 4.00 6.67
CA LEU A 10 -8.10 2.97 7.41
C LEU A 10 -7.25 1.73 7.70
N SER A 11 -6.18 1.49 6.94
CA SER A 11 -5.26 0.37 7.18
C SER A 11 -4.28 0.63 8.33
N VAL A 12 -3.98 1.88 8.66
CA VAL A 12 -3.03 2.27 9.71
C VAL A 12 -3.42 1.73 11.10
N PRO A 13 -4.69 1.75 11.55
CA PRO A 13 -5.08 1.23 12.86
C PRO A 13 -4.69 -0.23 13.11
N PHE A 14 -4.62 -1.06 12.08
CA PHE A 14 -4.18 -2.46 12.20
C PHE A 14 -2.72 -2.59 12.64
N GLY A 15 -1.85 -1.73 12.15
CA GLY A 15 -0.46 -1.66 12.59
C GLY A 15 -0.35 -1.19 14.05
N LEU A 16 -1.13 -0.19 14.43
CA LEU A 16 -1.20 0.29 15.82
C LEU A 16 -1.67 -0.81 16.76
N MET A 17 -2.70 -1.56 16.38
CA MET A 17 -3.19 -2.69 17.15
C MET A 17 -2.11 -3.75 17.35
N GLY A 18 -1.35 -4.09 16.32
CA GLY A 18 -0.23 -5.02 16.40
C GLY A 18 0.86 -4.55 17.34
N SER A 19 1.23 -3.27 17.28
CA SER A 19 2.23 -2.67 18.15
C SER A 19 1.83 -2.74 19.63
N PHE A 20 0.60 -2.33 19.95
CA PHE A 20 0.09 -2.38 21.33
C PHE A 20 -0.13 -3.81 21.84
N LEU A 21 -0.54 -4.72 20.96
CA LEU A 21 -0.68 -6.13 21.31
C LEU A 21 0.66 -6.74 21.73
N PHE A 22 1.73 -6.52 21.00
CA PHE A 22 3.06 -6.99 21.34
C PHE A 22 3.62 -6.31 22.60
N ALA A 23 3.38 -5.01 22.77
CA ALA A 23 3.75 -4.31 23.98
C ALA A 23 3.07 -4.91 25.21
N LYS A 24 1.79 -5.27 25.10
CA LYS A 24 1.05 -5.94 26.19
C LYS A 24 1.55 -7.35 26.44
N LEU A 25 1.84 -8.12 25.41
CA LEU A 25 2.38 -9.49 25.52
C LEU A 25 3.74 -9.53 26.25
N PHE A 26 4.60 -8.54 25.97
CA PHE A 26 5.90 -8.41 26.62
C PHE A 26 5.86 -7.63 27.95
N GLY A 27 4.68 -7.20 28.39
CA GLY A 27 4.52 -6.48 29.65
C GLY A 27 5.16 -5.10 29.67
N LEU A 28 5.29 -4.46 28.52
CA LEU A 28 5.89 -3.13 28.40
C LEU A 28 4.85 -2.04 28.65
N GLU A 29 5.29 -1.02 29.40
CA GLU A 29 4.46 0.16 29.63
C GLU A 29 4.47 1.08 28.41
N ASN A 30 3.38 1.83 28.24
CA ASN A 30 3.30 2.87 27.22
C ASN A 30 4.20 4.04 27.62
N ASN A 31 5.32 4.18 26.94
CA ASN A 31 6.31 5.21 27.16
C ASN A 31 6.63 5.99 25.87
N ILE A 32 7.46 7.02 25.99
CA ILE A 32 7.85 7.88 24.86
C ILE A 32 8.52 7.05 23.75
N TYR A 33 9.31 6.05 24.09
CA TYR A 33 9.99 5.19 23.12
C TYR A 33 9.01 4.35 22.30
N LEU A 34 8.00 3.79 22.94
CA LEU A 34 6.93 3.06 22.27
C LEU A 34 6.14 3.98 21.33
N GLN A 35 5.81 5.18 21.80
CA GLN A 35 5.12 6.18 20.98
C GLN A 35 5.93 6.61 19.76
N THR A 36 7.24 6.80 19.92
CA THR A 36 8.16 7.09 18.79
C THR A 36 8.18 5.93 17.79
N GLY A 37 8.22 4.71 18.27
CA GLY A 37 8.12 3.51 17.42
C GLY A 37 6.79 3.44 16.66
N VAL A 38 5.70 3.80 17.31
CA VAL A 38 4.37 3.86 16.67
C VAL A 38 4.32 4.91 15.55
N ILE A 39 4.88 6.08 15.76
CA ILE A 39 4.94 7.14 14.73
C ILE A 39 5.76 6.65 13.52
N MET A 40 6.91 6.06 13.76
CA MET A 40 7.74 5.47 12.70
C MET A 40 6.97 4.37 11.95
N LEU A 41 6.26 3.53 12.67
CA LEU A 41 5.44 2.45 12.13
C LEU A 41 4.33 2.96 11.20
N ILE A 42 3.64 4.03 11.59
CA ILE A 42 2.62 4.66 10.75
C ILE A 42 3.20 5.07 9.39
N GLY A 43 4.37 5.70 9.38
CA GLY A 43 5.04 6.10 8.16
C GLY A 43 5.42 4.90 7.27
N LEU A 44 5.95 3.84 7.85
CA LEU A 44 6.33 2.62 7.13
C LEU A 44 5.13 1.89 6.54
N LEU A 45 4.07 1.74 7.31
CA LEU A 45 2.85 1.07 6.86
C LEU A 45 2.11 1.90 5.80
N ALA A 46 2.02 3.21 5.98
CA ALA A 46 1.42 4.11 5.00
C ALA A 46 2.16 4.05 3.66
N LYS A 47 3.48 4.07 3.68
CA LYS A 47 4.31 3.91 2.47
C LYS A 47 3.99 2.60 1.74
N THR A 48 3.92 1.50 2.48
CA THR A 48 3.60 0.18 1.92
C THR A 48 2.19 0.14 1.31
N ALA A 49 1.22 0.68 2.03
CA ALA A 49 -0.17 0.76 1.56
C ALA A 49 -0.30 1.60 0.29
N ILE A 50 0.36 2.75 0.25
CA ILE A 50 0.38 3.64 -0.92
C ILE A 50 0.97 2.92 -2.14
N LEU A 51 2.07 2.19 -1.98
CA LEU A 51 2.71 1.47 -3.08
C LEU A 51 1.78 0.39 -3.67
N ILE A 52 1.09 -0.37 -2.83
CA ILE A 52 0.11 -1.38 -3.28
C ILE A 52 -1.03 -0.71 -4.04
N THR A 53 -1.55 0.38 -3.49
CA THR A 53 -2.68 1.10 -4.06
C THR A 53 -2.33 1.74 -5.40
N GLU A 54 -1.18 2.40 -5.51
CA GLU A 54 -0.71 2.98 -6.77
C GLU A 54 -0.52 1.93 -7.86
N PHE A 55 0.03 0.80 -7.50
CA PHE A 55 0.22 -0.31 -8.43
C PHE A 55 -1.12 -0.90 -8.90
N ALA A 56 -2.10 -0.98 -8.01
CA ALA A 56 -3.44 -1.41 -8.36
C ALA A 56 -4.12 -0.43 -9.32
N ILE A 57 -3.98 0.88 -9.08
CA ILE A 57 -4.50 1.92 -9.97
C ILE A 57 -3.85 1.85 -11.35
N GLU A 58 -2.55 1.68 -11.42
CA GLU A 58 -1.83 1.54 -12.69
C GLU A 58 -2.34 0.35 -13.49
N ARG A 59 -2.55 -0.79 -12.84
CA ARG A 59 -3.11 -1.97 -13.50
C ARG A 59 -4.57 -1.77 -13.91
N ARG A 60 -5.34 -1.05 -13.12
CA ARG A 60 -6.71 -0.67 -13.46
C ARG A 60 -6.76 0.17 -14.72
N ARG A 61 -5.84 1.12 -14.88
CA ARG A 61 -5.73 1.97 -16.08
C ARG A 61 -5.38 1.17 -17.35
N LYS A 62 -4.72 0.03 -17.21
CA LYS A 62 -4.42 -0.89 -18.30
C LYS A 62 -5.61 -1.74 -18.75
N GLY A 63 -6.79 -1.54 -18.19
CA GLY A 63 -8.03 -2.22 -18.56
C GLY A 63 -8.37 -3.45 -17.74
N MET A 64 -7.64 -3.72 -16.64
CA MET A 64 -7.97 -4.82 -15.74
C MET A 64 -9.20 -4.53 -14.89
N GLY A 65 -9.94 -5.58 -14.52
CA GLY A 65 -11.06 -5.46 -13.60
C GLY A 65 -10.62 -5.00 -12.23
N ILE A 66 -11.54 -4.48 -11.40
CA ILE A 66 -11.24 -3.95 -10.06
C ILE A 66 -10.61 -5.03 -9.17
N VAL A 67 -11.26 -6.19 -9.06
CA VAL A 67 -10.80 -7.30 -8.23
C VAL A 67 -9.47 -7.86 -8.76
N GLU A 68 -9.37 -8.02 -10.07
CA GLU A 68 -8.18 -8.52 -10.74
C GLU A 68 -6.99 -7.58 -10.56
N SER A 69 -7.19 -6.27 -10.70
CA SER A 69 -6.13 -5.28 -10.49
C SER A 69 -5.63 -5.26 -9.05
N ALA A 70 -6.53 -5.33 -8.07
CA ALA A 70 -6.18 -5.38 -6.65
C ALA A 70 -5.40 -6.66 -6.30
N TYR A 71 -5.87 -7.81 -6.75
CA TYR A 71 -5.21 -9.09 -6.54
C TYR A 71 -3.82 -9.13 -7.18
N SER A 72 -3.72 -8.71 -8.41
CA SER A 72 -2.47 -8.67 -9.15
C SER A 72 -1.46 -7.71 -8.53
N ALA A 73 -1.89 -6.54 -8.07
CA ALA A 73 -1.06 -5.58 -7.36
C ALA A 73 -0.53 -6.15 -6.04
N ALA A 74 -1.39 -6.75 -5.24
CA ALA A 74 -1.00 -7.38 -3.98
C ALA A 74 0.04 -8.50 -4.23
N GLN A 75 -0.20 -9.35 -5.21
CA GLN A 75 0.68 -10.46 -5.56
C GLN A 75 2.04 -9.97 -6.09
N ALA A 76 2.07 -8.95 -6.92
CA ALA A 76 3.29 -8.40 -7.47
C ALA A 76 4.15 -7.68 -6.43
N ARG A 77 3.52 -7.07 -5.42
CA ARG A 77 4.20 -6.33 -4.34
C ARG A 77 4.49 -7.18 -3.11
N LEU A 78 3.98 -8.40 -3.05
CA LEU A 78 4.18 -9.30 -1.92
C LEU A 78 5.67 -9.55 -1.63
N ARG A 79 6.44 -9.88 -2.64
CA ARG A 79 7.85 -10.21 -2.50
C ARG A 79 8.71 -9.02 -2.03
N PRO A 80 8.66 -7.83 -2.65
CA PRO A 80 9.39 -6.66 -2.15
C PRO A 80 8.98 -6.24 -0.74
N ILE A 81 7.71 -6.31 -0.40
CA ILE A 81 7.20 -5.98 0.93
C ILE A 81 7.74 -6.94 1.98
N LEU A 82 7.68 -8.24 1.72
CA LEU A 82 8.21 -9.25 2.63
C LEU A 82 9.71 -9.11 2.84
N MET A 83 10.49 -8.81 1.82
CA MET A 83 11.92 -8.55 1.94
C MET A 83 12.19 -7.38 2.88
N THR A 84 11.51 -6.25 2.67
CA THR A 84 11.68 -5.05 3.50
C THR A 84 11.28 -5.31 4.94
N VAL A 85 10.14 -5.94 5.16
CA VAL A 85 9.60 -6.22 6.50
C VAL A 85 10.49 -7.18 7.26
N LEU A 86 10.93 -8.27 6.64
CA LEU A 86 11.84 -9.22 7.28
C LEU A 86 13.16 -8.57 7.66
N THR A 87 13.73 -7.75 6.77
CA THR A 87 14.96 -7.00 7.05
C THR A 87 14.78 -6.07 8.25
N MET A 88 13.66 -5.35 8.31
CA MET A 88 13.35 -4.47 9.45
C MET A 88 13.16 -5.25 10.75
N ILE A 89 12.43 -6.35 10.73
CA ILE A 89 12.21 -7.19 11.90
C ILE A 89 13.55 -7.73 12.42
N PHE A 90 14.37 -8.32 11.56
CA PHE A 90 15.68 -8.82 11.96
C PHE A 90 16.62 -7.71 12.42
N GLY A 91 16.56 -6.53 11.81
CA GLY A 91 17.34 -5.38 12.24
C GLY A 91 16.94 -4.82 13.61
N MET A 92 15.66 -4.96 13.97
CA MET A 92 15.15 -4.50 15.26
C MET A 92 15.19 -5.56 16.38
N LEU A 93 15.38 -6.83 16.05
CA LEU A 93 15.48 -7.89 17.06
C LEU A 93 16.55 -7.62 18.14
N PRO A 94 17.75 -7.15 17.82
CA PRO A 94 18.74 -6.83 18.85
C PRO A 94 18.25 -5.77 19.85
N LEU A 95 17.45 -4.83 19.44
CA LEU A 95 16.88 -3.81 20.32
C LEU A 95 15.86 -4.40 21.31
N MET A 96 15.10 -5.42 20.89
CA MET A 96 14.15 -6.10 21.78
C MET A 96 14.83 -6.78 22.95
N PHE A 97 16.03 -7.30 22.72
CA PHE A 97 16.82 -8.04 23.72
C PHE A 97 17.96 -7.21 24.32
N ALA A 98 17.89 -5.88 24.18
CA ALA A 98 18.90 -4.99 24.71
C ALA A 98 19.01 -5.13 26.25
N SER A 99 20.24 -5.05 26.77
CA SER A 99 20.54 -5.10 28.18
C SER A 99 21.45 -3.93 28.57
N GLY A 100 21.34 -3.46 29.78
CA GLY A 100 22.16 -2.37 30.29
C GLY A 100 21.42 -1.01 30.38
N ALA A 101 22.18 0.08 30.46
CA ALA A 101 21.62 1.42 30.54
C ALA A 101 20.82 1.79 29.28
N GLY A 102 19.57 2.21 29.43
CA GLY A 102 18.68 2.51 28.32
C GLY A 102 17.97 1.30 27.72
N ALA A 103 18.17 0.10 28.25
CA ALA A 103 17.58 -1.14 27.75
C ALA A 103 16.06 -1.08 27.67
N ASN A 104 15.40 -0.49 28.66
CA ASN A 104 13.94 -0.38 28.71
C ASN A 104 13.38 0.45 27.52
N GLY A 105 14.05 1.55 27.18
CA GLY A 105 13.68 2.36 26.03
C GLY A 105 13.88 1.63 24.70
N ASN A 106 15.04 1.05 24.51
CA ASN A 106 15.38 0.30 23.30
C ASN A 106 14.48 -0.92 23.12
N SER A 107 14.22 -1.65 24.19
CA SER A 107 13.31 -2.80 24.19
C SER A 107 11.89 -2.41 23.83
N SER A 108 11.38 -1.32 24.41
CA SER A 108 10.04 -0.78 24.09
C SER A 108 9.92 -0.37 22.62
N LEU A 109 10.91 0.35 22.11
CA LEU A 109 10.96 0.77 20.70
C LEU A 109 11.01 -0.45 19.77
N GLY A 110 11.94 -1.37 20.00
CA GLY A 110 12.14 -2.56 19.18
C GLY A 110 10.91 -3.46 19.18
N THR A 111 10.33 -3.72 20.33
CA THR A 111 9.13 -4.57 20.46
C THR A 111 7.93 -3.94 19.78
N GLY A 112 7.70 -2.65 19.97
CA GLY A 112 6.59 -1.93 19.33
C GLY A 112 6.70 -1.96 17.80
N VAL A 113 7.88 -1.70 17.26
CA VAL A 113 8.10 -1.70 15.81
C VAL A 113 8.01 -3.11 15.22
N VAL A 114 8.65 -4.10 15.83
CA VAL A 114 8.61 -5.49 15.36
C VAL A 114 7.18 -6.03 15.37
N GLY A 115 6.45 -5.85 16.46
CA GLY A 115 5.07 -6.28 16.58
C GLY A 115 4.16 -5.60 15.58
N GLY A 116 4.26 -4.28 15.49
CA GLY A 116 3.49 -3.49 14.54
C GLY A 116 3.78 -3.83 13.09
N MET A 117 5.04 -4.05 12.73
CA MET A 117 5.42 -4.46 11.38
C MET A 117 4.93 -5.87 11.04
N ALA A 118 5.07 -6.82 11.93
CA ALA A 118 4.62 -8.19 11.69
C ALA A 118 3.11 -8.25 11.49
N VAL A 119 2.34 -7.80 12.46
CA VAL A 119 0.88 -7.83 12.41
C VAL A 119 0.33 -6.85 11.36
N GLY A 120 0.86 -5.64 11.32
CA GLY A 120 0.43 -4.60 10.40
C GLY A 120 0.66 -4.97 8.94
N THR A 121 1.79 -5.57 8.60
CA THR A 121 2.07 -5.99 7.22
C THR A 121 1.17 -7.13 6.78
N LEU A 122 0.93 -8.12 7.63
CA LEU A 122 -0.01 -9.19 7.34
C LEU A 122 -1.43 -8.63 7.13
N ALA A 123 -1.85 -7.73 8.02
CA ALA A 123 -3.13 -7.06 7.90
C ALA A 123 -3.23 -6.22 6.62
N LEU A 124 -2.17 -5.46 6.29
CA LEU A 124 -2.13 -4.65 5.08
C LEU A 124 -2.26 -5.46 3.79
N LEU A 125 -1.59 -6.59 3.72
CA LEU A 125 -1.64 -7.46 2.54
C LEU A 125 -3.06 -7.97 2.24
N PHE A 126 -3.90 -8.10 3.26
CA PHE A 126 -5.30 -8.51 3.11
C PHE A 126 -6.26 -7.34 3.07
N VAL A 127 -6.06 -6.33 3.92
CA VAL A 127 -7.00 -5.22 4.14
C VAL A 127 -6.93 -4.18 3.03
N VAL A 128 -5.74 -3.80 2.57
CA VAL A 128 -5.59 -2.77 1.53
C VAL A 128 -6.23 -3.18 0.21
N PRO A 129 -6.03 -4.40 -0.32
CA PRO A 129 -6.74 -4.84 -1.52
C PRO A 129 -8.26 -4.84 -1.35
N VAL A 130 -8.76 -5.27 -0.19
CA VAL A 130 -10.20 -5.30 0.10
C VAL A 130 -10.77 -3.88 0.15
N PHE A 131 -10.15 -2.97 0.85
CA PHE A 131 -10.58 -1.56 0.89
C PHE A 131 -10.48 -0.88 -0.46
N TYR A 132 -9.43 -1.17 -1.23
CA TYR A 132 -9.31 -0.69 -2.60
C TYR A 132 -10.50 -1.15 -3.46
N ILE A 133 -10.86 -2.40 -3.40
CA ILE A 133 -12.02 -2.96 -4.12
C ILE A 133 -13.30 -2.24 -3.70
N ILE A 134 -13.55 -2.12 -2.39
CA ILE A 134 -14.76 -1.48 -1.86
C ILE A 134 -14.85 -0.02 -2.31
N PHE A 135 -13.78 0.76 -2.15
CA PHE A 135 -13.78 2.18 -2.50
C PHE A 135 -13.85 2.41 -4.01
N GLU A 136 -13.23 1.55 -4.81
CA GLU A 136 -13.31 1.64 -6.26
C GLU A 136 -14.72 1.32 -6.76
N TYR A 137 -15.40 0.33 -6.20
CA TYR A 137 -16.82 0.08 -6.49
C TYR A 137 -17.71 1.26 -6.10
N MET A 138 -17.45 1.87 -4.95
CA MET A 138 -18.19 3.07 -4.53
C MET A 138 -17.94 4.24 -5.49
N GLN A 139 -16.71 4.41 -5.92
CA GLN A 139 -16.34 5.47 -6.86
C GLN A 139 -16.98 5.26 -8.24
N GLU A 140 -17.00 4.04 -8.75
CA GLU A 140 -17.65 3.70 -10.01
C GLU A 140 -19.18 3.89 -9.95
N LYS A 141 -19.77 3.64 -8.79
CA LYS A 141 -21.21 3.86 -8.59
C LYS A 141 -21.57 5.36 -8.55
N ILE A 142 -20.66 6.20 -8.05
CA ILE A 142 -20.87 7.66 -7.94
C ILE A 142 -20.45 8.37 -9.22
N ARG A 143 -19.36 7.92 -9.86
CA ARG A 143 -18.83 8.45 -11.13
C ARG A 143 -18.48 7.27 -12.04
N PRO A 144 -19.20 7.09 -13.15
CA PRO A 144 -18.84 6.08 -14.13
C PRO A 144 -17.43 6.33 -14.69
N PRO A 145 -16.71 5.28 -15.10
CA PRO A 145 -15.32 5.38 -15.54
C PRO A 145 -15.20 6.12 -16.89
N MET A 146 -15.25 7.44 -16.83
CA MET A 146 -15.09 8.27 -18.04
C MET A 146 -13.64 8.36 -18.52
N GLU A 147 -12.65 8.10 -17.64
CA GLU A 147 -11.25 8.29 -18.00
C GLU A 147 -10.69 7.16 -18.90
N VAL A 148 -11.06 5.92 -18.66
CA VAL A 148 -10.54 4.78 -19.48
C VAL A 148 -11.17 4.80 -20.88
N GLU A 149 -12.44 5.17 -20.98
CA GLU A 149 -13.14 5.29 -22.24
C GLU A 149 -12.63 6.47 -23.06
N THR A 150 -12.33 7.59 -22.41
CA THR A 150 -11.76 8.78 -23.04
C THR A 150 -10.36 8.55 -23.56
N ASP A 151 -9.48 7.91 -22.80
CA ASP A 151 -8.11 7.61 -23.26
C ASP A 151 -8.08 6.61 -24.42
N MET A 152 -8.98 5.64 -24.40
CA MET A 152 -9.11 4.67 -25.49
C MET A 152 -9.71 5.33 -26.74
N GLN A 153 -10.70 6.20 -26.60
CA GLN A 153 -11.26 6.97 -27.71
C GLN A 153 -10.26 7.94 -28.31
N VAL A 154 -9.48 8.65 -27.47
CA VAL A 154 -8.40 9.54 -27.93
C VAL A 154 -7.31 8.76 -28.66
N ALA A 155 -6.97 7.57 -28.20
CA ALA A 155 -5.99 6.70 -28.86
C ALA A 155 -6.51 6.20 -30.23
N LEU A 156 -7.79 5.82 -30.30
CA LEU A 156 -8.44 5.40 -31.55
C LEU A 156 -8.58 6.54 -32.55
N GLU A 157 -8.87 7.74 -32.06
CA GLU A 157 -8.98 8.94 -32.91
C GLU A 157 -7.63 9.36 -33.48
N LYS A 158 -6.55 9.25 -32.68
CA LYS A 158 -5.17 9.45 -33.13
C LYS A 158 -4.76 8.42 -34.19
N GLN A 159 -5.13 7.17 -34.03
CA GLN A 159 -4.86 6.13 -35.03
C GLN A 159 -5.61 6.39 -36.34
N LYS A 160 -6.89 6.76 -36.27
CA LYS A 160 -7.66 7.10 -37.47
C LYS A 160 -7.08 8.28 -38.23
N SER A 161 -6.69 9.35 -37.53
CA SER A 161 -6.09 10.54 -38.14
C SER A 161 -4.69 10.26 -38.74
N GLN A 162 -3.93 9.33 -38.19
CA GLN A 162 -2.67 8.91 -38.78
C GLN A 162 -2.88 8.07 -40.07
N THR A 163 -3.80 7.13 -40.05
CA THR A 163 -4.13 6.30 -41.22
C THR A 163 -4.67 7.15 -42.39
N GLU A 164 -5.43 8.18 -42.08
CA GLU A 164 -5.97 9.12 -43.06
C GLU A 164 -4.86 9.98 -43.70
N ARG A 165 -3.89 10.45 -42.92
CA ARG A 165 -2.71 11.18 -43.42
C ARG A 165 -1.79 10.32 -44.29
N ASP A 166 -1.60 9.09 -43.89
CA ASP A 166 -0.78 8.12 -44.67
C ASP A 166 -1.47 7.71 -45.99
N GLY A 167 -2.80 7.63 -45.98
CA GLY A 167 -3.61 7.42 -47.18
C GLY A 167 -3.49 8.56 -48.20
N LEU A 168 -3.62 9.81 -47.71
CA LEU A 168 -3.51 11.02 -48.55
C LEU A 168 -2.09 11.22 -49.12
N ASN A 169 -1.06 10.77 -48.39
CA ASN A 169 0.34 10.83 -48.90
C ASN A 169 0.65 9.78 -49.98
N ASN A 170 -0.08 8.67 -50.00
CA ASN A 170 0.06 7.64 -51.01
C ASN A 170 -0.70 7.93 -52.32
N GLU A 171 -1.77 8.72 -52.27
CA GLU A 171 -2.51 9.13 -53.48
C GLU A 171 -1.82 10.27 -54.24
N ASN A 172 -0.91 11.01 -53.61
CA ASN A 172 -0.16 12.10 -54.24
C ASN A 172 1.24 11.72 -54.77
N LYS A 173 1.54 10.44 -54.87
CA LYS A 173 2.74 9.91 -55.51
C LYS A 173 2.42 9.17 -56.81
#